data_413b08988f255868b38540fbfa76fb7a
#
_entry.id   413b08988f255868b38540fbfa76fb7a
#
_cell.length_a   1.000
_cell.length_b   1.000
_cell.length_c   1.000
_cell.angle_alpha   90.00
_cell.angle_beta   90.00
_cell.angle_gamma   90.00
#
_symmetry.space_group_name_H-M   'P 1'
#
loop_
_entity.id
_entity.type
_entity.pdbx_description
1 polymer ?
#
loop_
_entity_poly.entity_id
_entity_poly.type
_entity_poly.pdbx_seq_one_letter_code
_entity_poly.pdbx_strand_id
1 'polypeptide(L)'
;QHHAIISQELFDEVQKIKSQNRVGRLAPSRFVEHALLKGLIYCDCCQAAMISTKSNKKNKVYEYYTSFRAVKEGFNNCKIGSIPAGEMDNFVLRQIAGIIKSPKILSGLIERAKIIRPDIKDVQIISKLKDGDDFIQRLSSITLRQLLIMLVQKIRVDVDRIKIMYTELAVSLMDDKMKDDLFPNNINGERNEILYRVCLRRKRGSLKIFAPEKYKPDENNPLYLALIKAFVWQDKMKKENLFIEDLAKSEGLSREYVGKVLRMTYLAPDIVTAIVDGVYPQTLSLRKILESEIPLLWSQQRLKYGFSF
;
A
#
# COMPACT_ATOMS: atom_id res chain seq x y z
N GLN A 1 22.08 -49.44 -2.47
CA GLN A 1 21.31 -48.47 -1.65
C GLN A 1 22.31 -47.81 -0.70
N HIS A 2 22.41 -46.48 -0.75
CA HIS A 2 23.25 -45.69 0.16
C HIS A 2 22.46 -45.31 1.40
N HIS A 3 23.11 -45.37 2.57
CA HIS A 3 22.57 -44.76 3.77
C HIS A 3 22.44 -43.26 3.59
N ALA A 4 21.33 -42.70 4.08
CA ALA A 4 21.11 -41.23 4.03
C ALA A 4 22.22 -40.53 4.86
N ILE A 5 22.89 -39.56 4.26
CA ILE A 5 23.97 -38.79 4.91
C ILE A 5 23.38 -37.75 5.88
N ILE A 6 22.15 -37.31 5.64
CA ILE A 6 21.40 -36.34 6.48
C ILE A 6 20.06 -36.96 6.87
N SER A 7 19.54 -36.58 8.05
CA SER A 7 18.21 -37.01 8.47
C SER A 7 17.12 -36.36 7.61
N GLN A 8 15.97 -37.04 7.48
CA GLN A 8 14.81 -36.52 6.74
C GLN A 8 14.33 -35.17 7.33
N GLU A 9 14.37 -35.07 8.67
CA GLU A 9 13.99 -33.86 9.38
C GLU A 9 14.84 -32.63 8.98
N LEU A 10 16.18 -32.82 8.94
CA LEU A 10 17.11 -31.78 8.54
C LEU A 10 16.94 -31.42 7.06
N PHE A 11 16.64 -32.39 6.20
CA PHE A 11 16.35 -32.13 4.79
C PHE A 11 15.08 -31.29 4.64
N ASP A 12 14.00 -31.65 5.34
CA ASP A 12 12.74 -30.95 5.29
C ASP A 12 12.84 -29.53 5.86
N GLU A 13 13.61 -29.36 6.94
CA GLU A 13 13.91 -28.02 7.50
C GLU A 13 14.68 -27.15 6.49
N VAL A 14 15.71 -27.70 5.86
CA VAL A 14 16.45 -27.01 4.79
C VAL A 14 15.55 -26.68 3.59
N GLN A 15 14.65 -27.57 3.18
CA GLN A 15 13.69 -27.29 2.11
C GLN A 15 12.70 -26.19 2.51
N LYS A 16 12.25 -26.17 3.76
CA LYS A 16 11.40 -25.12 4.32
C LYS A 16 12.12 -23.77 4.31
N ILE A 17 13.36 -23.73 4.79
CA ILE A 17 14.22 -22.53 4.73
C ILE A 17 14.47 -22.10 3.29
N LYS A 18 14.75 -23.03 2.38
CA LYS A 18 14.92 -22.73 0.95
C LYS A 18 13.65 -22.17 0.30
N SER A 19 12.49 -22.70 0.65
CA SER A 19 11.21 -22.18 0.14
C SER A 19 10.91 -20.77 0.65
N GLN A 20 11.20 -20.50 1.92
CA GLN A 20 11.11 -19.18 2.56
C GLN A 20 12.14 -18.20 1.96
N ASN A 21 13.38 -18.61 1.78
CA ASN A 21 14.45 -17.80 1.18
C ASN A 21 14.28 -17.58 -0.33
N ARG A 22 13.48 -18.39 -1.04
CA ARG A 22 13.12 -18.13 -2.45
C ARG A 22 12.31 -16.85 -2.60
N VAL A 23 11.53 -16.49 -1.59
CA VAL A 23 10.77 -15.24 -1.54
C VAL A 23 11.65 -14.05 -1.10
N GLY A 24 12.72 -14.30 -0.33
CA GLY A 24 13.55 -13.28 0.32
C GLY A 24 14.83 -12.85 -0.42
N ARG A 25 15.24 -13.53 -1.49
CA ARG A 25 16.46 -13.13 -2.23
C ARG A 25 16.16 -12.00 -3.23
N LEU A 26 15.82 -10.85 -2.73
CA LEU A 26 16.04 -9.58 -3.42
C LEU A 26 17.49 -9.16 -3.17
N ALA A 27 18.45 -9.91 -3.76
CA ALA A 27 19.83 -9.49 -3.77
C ALA A 27 19.91 -8.05 -4.29
N PRO A 28 20.69 -7.14 -3.66
CA PRO A 28 20.87 -5.80 -4.18
C PRO A 28 21.42 -5.91 -5.61
N SER A 29 20.55 -5.69 -6.57
CA SER A 29 20.94 -5.64 -7.97
C SER A 29 21.78 -4.39 -8.16
N ARG A 30 22.99 -4.50 -8.72
CA ARG A 30 23.92 -3.39 -8.97
C ARG A 30 23.35 -2.27 -9.85
N PHE A 31 22.09 -2.38 -10.31
CA PHE A 31 21.40 -1.42 -11.17
C PHE A 31 19.98 -1.23 -10.69
N VAL A 32 19.80 -0.31 -9.73
CA VAL A 32 18.52 -0.01 -9.09
C VAL A 32 17.74 1.12 -9.78
N GLU A 33 18.30 1.73 -10.84
CA GLU A 33 17.64 2.89 -11.47
C GLU A 33 16.35 2.56 -12.21
N HIS A 34 16.18 1.30 -12.64
CA HIS A 34 15.02 0.88 -13.43
C HIS A 34 14.50 -0.47 -12.95
N ALA A 35 13.21 -0.75 -13.14
CA ALA A 35 12.51 -1.96 -12.74
C ALA A 35 12.35 -2.12 -11.20
N LEU A 36 11.69 -1.14 -10.58
CA LEU A 36 11.45 -1.07 -9.14
C LEU A 36 10.69 -2.29 -8.56
N LEU A 37 9.86 -2.95 -9.39
CA LEU A 37 9.00 -4.06 -8.97
C LEU A 37 9.63 -5.45 -9.19
N LYS A 38 10.91 -5.53 -9.53
CA LYS A 38 11.61 -6.81 -9.71
C LYS A 38 11.46 -7.69 -8.47
N GLY A 39 10.96 -8.93 -8.66
CA GLY A 39 10.72 -9.88 -7.58
C GLY A 39 9.35 -9.72 -6.86
N LEU A 40 8.63 -8.63 -7.08
CA LEU A 40 7.31 -8.38 -6.52
C LEU A 40 6.18 -8.64 -7.53
N ILE A 41 6.47 -8.62 -8.84
CA ILE A 41 5.47 -8.68 -9.89
C ILE A 41 5.35 -10.08 -10.51
N TYR A 42 4.11 -10.52 -10.72
CA TYR A 42 3.75 -11.84 -11.24
C TYR A 42 2.67 -11.73 -12.31
N CYS A 43 2.76 -12.60 -13.30
CA CYS A 43 1.71 -12.75 -14.30
C CYS A 43 0.58 -13.65 -13.76
N ASP A 44 -0.66 -13.17 -13.79
CA ASP A 44 -1.79 -13.93 -13.27
C ASP A 44 -2.22 -15.05 -14.23
N CYS A 45 -2.09 -14.85 -15.56
CA CYS A 45 -2.47 -15.86 -16.53
C CYS A 45 -1.54 -17.09 -16.53
N CYS A 46 -0.24 -16.95 -16.33
CA CYS A 46 0.71 -18.07 -16.27
C CYS A 46 1.24 -18.37 -14.87
N GLN A 47 0.78 -17.69 -13.83
CA GLN A 47 1.17 -17.86 -12.42
C GLN A 47 2.70 -17.78 -12.20
N ALA A 48 3.43 -17.17 -13.13
CA ALA A 48 4.89 -17.07 -13.12
C ALA A 48 5.34 -15.67 -12.70
N ALA A 49 6.53 -15.59 -12.11
CA ALA A 49 7.17 -14.30 -11.84
C ALA A 49 7.44 -13.55 -13.14
N MET A 50 7.34 -12.23 -13.09
CA MET A 50 7.79 -11.39 -14.20
C MET A 50 9.21 -10.89 -13.93
N ILE A 51 10.09 -11.10 -14.89
CA ILE A 51 11.50 -10.70 -14.83
C ILE A 51 11.72 -9.41 -15.59
N SER A 52 12.72 -8.65 -15.19
CA SER A 52 13.15 -7.47 -15.95
C SER A 52 13.93 -7.91 -17.19
N THR A 53 13.49 -7.45 -18.35
CA THR A 53 14.16 -7.66 -19.64
C THR A 53 14.45 -6.31 -20.28
N LYS A 54 15.57 -6.20 -21.01
CA LYS A 54 16.00 -4.98 -21.68
C LYS A 54 15.94 -5.15 -23.20
N SER A 55 15.53 -4.10 -23.89
CA SER A 55 15.56 -4.00 -25.34
C SER A 55 16.26 -2.72 -25.74
N ASN A 56 17.27 -2.84 -26.58
CA ASN A 56 18.00 -1.69 -27.14
C ASN A 56 17.43 -1.33 -28.51
N LYS A 57 16.93 -0.10 -28.65
CA LYS A 57 16.41 0.40 -29.92
C LYS A 57 16.88 1.85 -30.13
N LYS A 58 17.59 2.10 -31.26
CA LYS A 58 18.05 3.44 -31.63
C LYS A 58 18.79 4.16 -30.49
N ASN A 59 19.80 3.53 -29.88
CA ASN A 59 20.58 4.04 -28.73
C ASN A 59 19.78 4.34 -27.47
N LYS A 60 18.53 3.83 -27.36
CA LYS A 60 17.72 3.91 -26.14
C LYS A 60 17.48 2.53 -25.56
N VAL A 61 17.70 2.40 -24.27
CA VAL A 61 17.39 1.19 -23.51
C VAL A 61 15.97 1.27 -23.01
N TYR A 62 15.16 0.27 -23.36
CA TYR A 62 13.81 0.10 -22.87
C TYR A 62 13.77 -1.09 -21.92
N GLU A 63 13.18 -0.90 -20.77
CA GLU A 63 13.01 -1.95 -19.76
C GLU A 63 11.57 -2.42 -19.68
N TYR A 64 11.39 -3.75 -19.53
CA TYR A 64 10.08 -4.39 -19.50
C TYR A 64 10.02 -5.40 -18.36
N TYR A 65 8.85 -5.59 -17.80
CA TYR A 65 8.51 -6.78 -17.02
C TYR A 65 7.95 -7.82 -17.96
N THR A 66 8.63 -8.94 -18.10
CA THR A 66 8.26 -10.03 -19.01
C THR A 66 8.00 -11.29 -18.19
N SER A 67 6.88 -11.99 -18.46
CA SER A 67 6.62 -13.26 -17.81
C SER A 67 7.76 -14.23 -18.05
N PHE A 68 8.29 -14.84 -16.99
CA PHE A 68 9.35 -15.84 -17.09
C PHE A 68 8.96 -17.01 -17.96
N ARG A 69 7.67 -17.41 -17.94
CA ARG A 69 7.14 -18.45 -18.80
C ARG A 69 7.13 -18.04 -20.26
N ALA A 70 6.77 -16.79 -20.56
CA ALA A 70 6.82 -16.27 -21.94
C ALA A 70 8.24 -16.24 -22.51
N VAL A 71 9.23 -15.99 -21.66
CA VAL A 71 10.67 -16.02 -22.08
C VAL A 71 11.13 -17.45 -22.36
N LYS A 72 10.70 -18.44 -21.56
CA LYS A 72 11.11 -19.84 -21.72
C LYS A 72 10.36 -20.58 -22.81
N GLU A 73 9.04 -20.40 -22.90
CA GLU A 73 8.13 -21.22 -23.68
C GLU A 73 7.56 -20.47 -24.91
N GLY A 74 7.94 -19.20 -25.07
CA GLY A 74 7.43 -18.34 -26.15
C GLY A 74 6.24 -17.46 -25.72
N PHE A 75 6.12 -16.32 -26.39
CA PHE A 75 5.13 -15.28 -26.08
C PHE A 75 3.67 -15.70 -26.37
N ASN A 76 3.46 -16.69 -27.22
CA ASN A 76 2.11 -17.17 -27.57
C ASN A 76 1.38 -17.80 -26.39
N ASN A 77 2.11 -18.24 -25.36
CA ASN A 77 1.57 -18.90 -24.17
C ASN A 77 1.22 -17.91 -23.04
N CYS A 78 1.40 -16.61 -23.26
CA CYS A 78 1.12 -15.60 -22.25
C CYS A 78 0.34 -14.42 -22.85
N LYS A 79 -0.90 -14.20 -22.40
CA LYS A 79 -1.75 -13.10 -22.88
C LYS A 79 -1.18 -11.71 -22.61
N ILE A 80 -0.35 -11.57 -21.57
CA ILE A 80 0.25 -10.30 -21.15
C ILE A 80 1.57 -10.07 -21.88
N GLY A 81 2.41 -11.11 -21.94
CA GLY A 81 3.74 -11.05 -22.54
C GLY A 81 4.68 -10.14 -21.78
N SER A 82 4.84 -8.90 -22.25
CA SER A 82 5.74 -7.89 -21.69
C SER A 82 5.02 -6.57 -21.45
N ILE A 83 5.33 -5.92 -20.31
CA ILE A 83 4.81 -4.60 -19.92
C ILE A 83 6.00 -3.66 -19.75
N PRO A 84 5.97 -2.42 -20.29
CA PRO A 84 7.01 -1.43 -20.04
C PRO A 84 7.17 -1.17 -18.54
N ALA A 85 8.40 -1.26 -18.03
CA ALA A 85 8.69 -1.16 -16.61
C ALA A 85 8.25 0.21 -16.05
N GLY A 86 8.59 1.30 -16.73
CA GLY A 86 8.21 2.64 -16.27
C GLY A 86 6.71 2.87 -16.19
N GLU A 87 5.89 2.29 -17.08
CA GLU A 87 4.42 2.38 -17.00
C GLU A 87 3.88 1.65 -15.76
N MET A 88 4.42 0.43 -15.51
CA MET A 88 3.99 -0.37 -14.36
C MET A 88 4.48 0.22 -13.04
N ASP A 89 5.74 0.66 -12.97
CA ASP A 89 6.32 1.30 -11.80
C ASP A 89 5.51 2.56 -11.43
N ASN A 90 5.26 3.45 -12.39
CA ASN A 90 4.45 4.65 -12.19
C ASN A 90 3.01 4.35 -11.76
N PHE A 91 2.41 3.29 -12.34
CA PHE A 91 1.08 2.87 -11.91
C PHE A 91 1.09 2.43 -10.44
N VAL A 92 1.98 1.52 -10.06
CA VAL A 92 2.08 0.99 -8.70
C VAL A 92 2.43 2.08 -7.70
N LEU A 93 3.39 2.95 -8.00
CA LEU A 93 3.78 4.06 -7.12
C LEU A 93 2.60 4.99 -6.82
N ARG A 94 1.77 5.33 -7.83
CA ARG A 94 0.54 6.10 -7.60
C ARG A 94 -0.45 5.38 -6.69
N GLN A 95 -0.59 4.05 -6.83
CA GLN A 95 -1.46 3.29 -5.95
C GLN A 95 -0.92 3.22 -4.52
N ILE A 96 0.39 3.05 -4.36
CA ILE A 96 1.07 3.09 -3.05
C ILE A 96 0.93 4.47 -2.40
N ALA A 97 1.05 5.56 -3.16
CA ALA A 97 0.75 6.90 -2.65
C ALA A 97 -0.67 7.00 -2.05
N GLY A 98 -1.66 6.40 -2.74
CA GLY A 98 -3.02 6.30 -2.22
C GLY A 98 -3.15 5.43 -0.95
N ILE A 99 -2.42 4.32 -0.89
CA ILE A 99 -2.39 3.41 0.26
C ILE A 99 -1.79 4.12 1.48
N ILE A 100 -0.67 4.83 1.32
CA ILE A 100 -0.02 5.60 2.39
C ILE A 100 -0.95 6.68 2.97
N LYS A 101 -1.82 7.26 2.14
CA LYS A 101 -2.83 8.24 2.56
C LYS A 101 -4.01 7.62 3.32
N SER A 102 -4.12 6.28 3.39
CA SER A 102 -5.21 5.66 4.14
C SER A 102 -5.11 6.01 5.62
N PRO A 103 -6.23 6.29 6.31
CA PRO A 103 -6.21 6.73 7.71
C PRO A 103 -5.48 5.74 8.62
N LYS A 104 -5.65 4.45 8.40
CA LYS A 104 -5.05 3.39 9.22
C LYS A 104 -3.53 3.32 9.07
N ILE A 105 -3.00 3.50 7.87
CA ILE A 105 -1.55 3.51 7.62
C ILE A 105 -0.96 4.83 8.09
N LEU A 106 -1.67 5.93 7.87
CA LEU A 106 -1.23 7.25 8.27
C LEU A 106 -1.13 7.37 9.80
N SER A 107 -2.06 6.76 10.57
CA SER A 107 -1.97 6.69 12.03
C SER A 107 -0.68 6.03 12.49
N GLY A 108 -0.33 4.88 11.93
CA GLY A 108 0.91 4.17 12.25
C GLY A 108 2.18 4.99 11.91
N LEU A 109 2.17 5.72 10.80
CA LEU A 109 3.27 6.63 10.42
C LEU A 109 3.41 7.81 11.39
N ILE A 110 2.29 8.40 11.83
CA ILE A 110 2.29 9.51 12.78
C ILE A 110 2.88 9.08 14.13
N GLU A 111 2.45 7.94 14.66
CA GLU A 111 2.98 7.44 15.93
C GLU A 111 4.49 7.23 15.87
N ARG A 112 5.00 6.68 14.79
CA ARG A 112 6.44 6.46 14.64
C ARG A 112 7.22 7.74 14.47
N ALA A 113 6.70 8.67 13.70
CA ALA A 113 7.33 9.99 13.59
C ALA A 113 7.44 10.66 14.97
N LYS A 114 6.47 10.45 15.87
CA LYS A 114 6.50 10.93 17.25
C LYS A 114 7.50 10.18 18.12
N ILE A 115 7.76 8.90 17.90
CA ILE A 115 8.83 8.17 18.60
C ILE A 115 10.20 8.76 18.25
N ILE A 116 10.42 9.12 16.97
CA ILE A 116 11.67 9.68 16.48
C ILE A 116 11.80 11.17 16.87
N ARG A 117 10.69 11.90 16.79
CA ARG A 117 10.57 13.32 17.13
C ARG A 117 9.32 13.59 17.95
N PRO A 118 9.40 13.54 19.27
CA PRO A 118 8.24 13.74 20.16
C PRO A 118 7.57 15.11 20.04
N ASP A 119 8.32 16.12 19.61
CA ASP A 119 7.89 17.52 19.42
C ASP A 119 7.11 17.77 18.12
N ILE A 120 7.10 16.81 17.19
CA ILE A 120 6.44 16.99 15.91
C ILE A 120 4.90 16.91 16.04
N LYS A 121 4.20 17.91 15.49
CA LYS A 121 2.74 17.95 15.51
C LYS A 121 2.16 17.07 14.40
N ASP A 122 1.04 16.36 14.66
CA ASP A 122 0.35 15.50 13.70
C ASP A 122 0.08 16.22 12.37
N VAL A 123 -0.34 17.49 12.46
CA VAL A 123 -0.61 18.33 11.29
C VAL A 123 0.64 18.50 10.41
N GLN A 124 1.84 18.57 10.98
CA GLN A 124 3.07 18.70 10.20
C GLN A 124 3.44 17.40 9.49
N ILE A 125 3.20 16.25 10.14
CA ILE A 125 3.40 14.94 9.51
C ILE A 125 2.39 14.75 8.39
N ILE A 126 1.13 14.98 8.68
CA ILE A 126 0.03 14.91 7.71
C ILE A 126 0.33 15.83 6.52
N SER A 127 0.77 17.07 6.75
CA SER A 127 1.08 18.01 5.67
C SER A 127 2.25 17.55 4.78
N LYS A 128 3.28 16.92 5.35
CA LYS A 128 4.42 16.37 4.59
C LYS A 128 4.07 15.10 3.81
N LEU A 129 3.14 14.30 4.33
CA LEU A 129 2.64 13.09 3.68
C LEU A 129 1.41 13.36 2.78
N LYS A 130 0.87 14.56 2.85
CA LYS A 130 -0.29 15.01 2.05
C LYS A 130 -0.10 14.81 0.56
N ASP A 131 1.07 15.19 0.05
CA ASP A 131 1.46 14.93 -1.32
C ASP A 131 2.20 13.60 -1.41
N GLY A 132 1.46 12.48 -1.27
CA GLY A 132 2.05 11.16 -1.45
C GLY A 132 2.72 11.00 -2.80
N ASP A 133 2.23 11.66 -3.85
CA ASP A 133 2.87 11.71 -5.16
C ASP A 133 4.17 12.51 -5.11
N ASP A 134 4.16 13.70 -4.50
CA ASP A 134 5.35 14.54 -4.33
C ASP A 134 6.35 13.91 -3.35
N PHE A 135 5.88 13.29 -2.27
CA PHE A 135 6.71 12.52 -1.36
C PHE A 135 7.44 11.38 -2.09
N ILE A 136 6.72 10.59 -2.89
CA ILE A 136 7.29 9.49 -3.67
C ILE A 136 8.28 10.00 -4.71
N GLN A 137 8.00 11.11 -5.37
CA GLN A 137 8.89 11.70 -6.38
C GLN A 137 10.21 12.22 -5.78
N ARG A 138 10.23 12.64 -4.53
CA ARG A 138 11.45 13.10 -3.83
C ARG A 138 12.34 11.97 -3.34
N LEU A 139 11.84 10.74 -3.30
CA LEU A 139 12.63 9.59 -2.86
C LEU A 139 13.58 9.12 -3.95
N SER A 140 14.78 8.71 -3.54
CA SER A 140 15.71 8.04 -4.45
C SER A 140 15.14 6.68 -4.89
N SER A 141 15.59 6.16 -6.04
CA SER A 141 15.17 4.85 -6.53
C SER A 141 15.47 3.72 -5.53
N ILE A 142 16.54 3.85 -4.76
CA ILE A 142 16.91 2.89 -3.70
C ILE A 142 15.88 2.92 -2.58
N THR A 143 15.55 4.11 -2.08
CA THR A 143 14.56 4.29 -1.01
C THR A 143 13.17 3.86 -1.46
N LEU A 144 12.78 4.19 -2.71
CA LEU A 144 11.53 3.73 -3.31
C LEU A 144 11.45 2.21 -3.36
N ARG A 145 12.55 1.56 -3.74
CA ARG A 145 12.59 0.10 -3.77
C ARG A 145 12.46 -0.50 -2.38
N GLN A 146 13.15 0.06 -1.39
CA GLN A 146 13.03 -0.38 0.01
C GLN A 146 11.58 -0.22 0.49
N LEU A 147 10.96 0.93 0.24
CA LEU A 147 9.57 1.18 0.57
C LEU A 147 8.62 0.15 -0.08
N LEU A 148 8.82 -0.14 -1.37
CA LEU A 148 8.01 -1.13 -2.09
C LEU A 148 8.17 -2.53 -1.52
N ILE A 149 9.40 -2.96 -1.20
CA ILE A 149 9.66 -4.28 -0.60
C ILE A 149 9.01 -4.39 0.78
N MET A 150 8.98 -3.31 1.54
CA MET A 150 8.36 -3.29 2.87
C MET A 150 6.83 -3.33 2.80
N LEU A 151 6.23 -2.55 1.91
CA LEU A 151 4.77 -2.41 1.82
C LEU A 151 4.11 -3.49 0.98
N VAL A 152 4.74 -3.90 -0.11
CA VAL A 152 4.14 -4.77 -1.12
C VAL A 152 4.67 -6.18 -1.01
N GLN A 153 3.79 -7.13 -0.73
CA GLN A 153 4.12 -8.56 -0.74
C GLN A 153 4.16 -9.12 -2.16
N LYS A 154 3.16 -8.77 -2.97
CA LYS A 154 2.99 -9.33 -4.31
C LYS A 154 2.09 -8.45 -5.17
N ILE A 155 2.43 -8.34 -6.45
CA ILE A 155 1.61 -7.72 -7.47
C ILE A 155 1.26 -8.79 -8.50
N ARG A 156 -0.02 -8.99 -8.75
CA ARG A 156 -0.51 -9.88 -9.82
C ARG A 156 -1.10 -9.05 -10.93
N VAL A 157 -0.67 -9.32 -12.15
CA VAL A 157 -1.11 -8.59 -13.34
C VAL A 157 -1.90 -9.54 -14.23
N ASP A 158 -3.10 -9.13 -14.62
CA ASP A 158 -3.91 -9.74 -15.65
C ASP A 158 -4.21 -8.71 -16.75
N VAL A 159 -4.89 -9.12 -17.81
CA VAL A 159 -5.21 -8.28 -18.98
C VAL A 159 -6.13 -7.11 -18.59
N ASP A 160 -7.06 -7.34 -17.67
CA ASP A 160 -8.11 -6.40 -17.27
C ASP A 160 -7.99 -5.91 -15.81
N ARG A 161 -7.02 -6.43 -15.05
CA ARG A 161 -6.89 -6.15 -13.62
C ARG A 161 -5.45 -6.25 -13.13
N ILE A 162 -5.16 -5.44 -12.11
CA ILE A 162 -3.92 -5.51 -11.34
C ILE A 162 -4.31 -5.64 -9.86
N LYS A 163 -3.80 -6.69 -9.21
CA LYS A 163 -4.01 -6.96 -7.80
C LYS A 163 -2.73 -6.65 -7.05
N ILE A 164 -2.80 -5.74 -6.08
CA ILE A 164 -1.71 -5.39 -5.18
C ILE A 164 -1.99 -5.97 -3.81
N MET A 165 -1.15 -6.88 -3.36
CA MET A 165 -1.18 -7.46 -2.01
C MET A 165 -0.16 -6.72 -1.17
N TYR A 166 -0.58 -6.14 -0.06
CA TYR A 166 0.27 -5.33 0.81
C TYR A 166 0.06 -5.67 2.29
N THR A 167 0.99 -5.26 3.13
CA THR A 167 0.97 -5.49 4.57
C THR A 167 0.94 -4.16 5.30
N GLU A 168 0.01 -3.97 6.22
CA GLU A 168 -0.08 -2.77 7.05
C GLU A 168 1.09 -2.66 8.04
N LEU A 169 1.61 -3.80 8.49
CA LEU A 169 2.71 -3.87 9.46
C LEU A 169 4.04 -3.29 8.93
N ALA A 170 4.23 -3.29 7.62
CA ALA A 170 5.47 -2.80 7.00
C ALA A 170 5.69 -1.30 7.24
N VAL A 171 4.64 -0.53 7.45
CA VAL A 171 4.73 0.89 7.78
C VAL A 171 5.34 1.09 9.18
N SER A 172 5.23 0.09 10.04
CA SER A 172 5.79 0.14 11.40
C SER A 172 7.32 -0.05 11.46
N LEU A 173 8.02 -0.36 10.38
CA LEU A 173 9.44 -0.71 10.36
C LEU A 173 10.38 0.33 9.70
N MET A 174 9.93 1.57 9.48
CA MET A 174 10.76 2.60 8.83
C MET A 174 11.77 3.29 9.78
N ASP A 175 12.43 2.55 10.65
CA ASP A 175 13.48 3.09 11.51
C ASP A 175 14.86 2.94 10.85
N ASP A 176 15.59 4.06 10.68
CA ASP A 176 16.89 4.13 9.99
C ASP A 176 18.03 3.36 10.69
N LYS A 177 17.81 2.89 11.92
CA LYS A 177 18.84 2.21 12.73
C LYS A 177 18.90 0.69 12.54
N MET A 178 17.96 0.09 11.78
CA MET A 178 17.91 -1.36 11.60
C MET A 178 18.34 -1.81 10.19
N LYS A 179 19.41 -1.26 9.66
CA LYS A 179 19.87 -1.56 8.30
C LYS A 179 20.43 -2.96 8.09
N ASP A 180 20.88 -3.65 9.14
CA ASP A 180 21.61 -4.91 8.99
C ASP A 180 20.87 -6.18 9.46
N ASP A 181 19.78 -6.07 10.26
CA ASP A 181 19.04 -7.23 10.79
C ASP A 181 17.59 -7.36 10.28
N LEU A 182 17.22 -6.66 9.25
CA LEU A 182 15.84 -6.27 8.92
C LEU A 182 15.12 -7.15 7.90
N PHE A 183 15.29 -8.44 7.94
CA PHE A 183 14.34 -9.33 7.24
C PHE A 183 13.83 -10.43 8.18
N PRO A 184 12.93 -10.12 9.13
CA PRO A 184 12.21 -11.19 9.80
C PRO A 184 11.35 -11.92 8.77
N ASN A 185 11.69 -13.18 8.50
CA ASN A 185 11.01 -14.05 7.55
C ASN A 185 9.55 -14.39 7.90
N ASN A 186 8.99 -13.78 8.96
CA ASN A 186 7.64 -14.04 9.46
C ASN A 186 6.97 -12.73 9.90
N ILE A 187 6.55 -11.91 8.95
CA ILE A 187 5.60 -10.84 9.26
C ILE A 187 4.19 -11.45 9.19
N ASN A 188 3.66 -11.88 10.33
CA ASN A 188 2.26 -12.26 10.51
C ASN A 188 1.36 -11.02 10.61
N GLY A 189 1.46 -10.10 9.64
CA GLY A 189 0.54 -8.97 9.51
C GLY A 189 -0.72 -9.35 8.74
N GLU A 190 -1.82 -8.68 9.01
CA GLU A 190 -3.03 -8.82 8.20
C GLU A 190 -2.70 -8.55 6.73
N ARG A 191 -3.06 -9.48 5.86
CA ARG A 191 -2.84 -9.37 4.42
C ARG A 191 -4.00 -8.60 3.83
N ASN A 192 -3.70 -7.45 3.27
CA ASN A 192 -4.66 -6.65 2.55
C ASN A 192 -4.41 -6.77 1.05
N GLU A 193 -5.48 -6.79 0.28
CA GLU A 193 -5.38 -6.76 -1.18
C GLU A 193 -6.29 -5.68 -1.77
N ILE A 194 -5.78 -5.00 -2.78
CA ILE A 194 -6.56 -4.06 -3.56
C ILE A 194 -6.56 -4.51 -5.01
N LEU A 195 -7.76 -4.59 -5.57
CA LEU A 195 -7.98 -4.94 -6.95
C LEU A 195 -8.26 -3.67 -7.76
N TYR A 196 -7.43 -3.42 -8.76
CA TYR A 196 -7.62 -2.33 -9.71
C TYR A 196 -8.09 -2.89 -11.05
N ARG A 197 -9.25 -2.44 -11.52
CA ARG A 197 -9.66 -2.68 -12.90
C ARG A 197 -8.82 -1.78 -13.80
N VAL A 198 -8.16 -2.37 -14.78
CA VAL A 198 -7.30 -1.66 -15.72
C VAL A 198 -7.59 -2.14 -17.14
N CYS A 199 -7.21 -1.34 -18.11
CA CYS A 199 -7.23 -1.77 -19.50
C CYS A 199 -5.81 -1.67 -20.06
N LEU A 200 -5.22 -2.83 -20.37
CA LEU A 200 -3.92 -2.89 -21.01
C LEU A 200 -4.11 -2.72 -22.52
N ARG A 201 -3.78 -1.56 -23.06
CA ARG A 201 -3.91 -1.27 -24.50
C ARG A 201 -2.57 -0.90 -25.12
N ARG A 202 -2.35 -1.38 -26.33
CA ARG A 202 -1.21 -0.94 -27.14
C ARG A 202 -1.54 0.39 -27.81
N LYS A 203 -0.76 1.43 -27.51
CA LYS A 203 -0.83 2.73 -28.16
C LYS A 203 0.52 3.02 -28.81
N ARG A 204 0.54 3.21 -30.13
CA ARG A 204 1.78 3.43 -30.91
C ARG A 204 2.85 2.37 -30.66
N GLY A 205 2.47 1.10 -30.59
CA GLY A 205 3.38 -0.03 -30.36
C GLY A 205 3.85 -0.24 -28.91
N SER A 206 3.52 0.64 -27.98
CA SER A 206 3.83 0.52 -26.55
C SER A 206 2.56 0.12 -25.79
N LEU A 207 2.66 -0.83 -24.85
CA LEU A 207 1.59 -1.18 -23.93
C LEU A 207 1.44 -0.07 -22.91
N LYS A 208 0.21 0.39 -22.70
CA LYS A 208 -0.13 1.39 -21.70
C LYS A 208 -1.20 0.87 -20.75
N ILE A 209 -1.12 1.31 -19.51
CA ILE A 209 -2.06 0.98 -18.47
C ILE A 209 -3.07 2.12 -18.35
N PHE A 210 -4.33 1.84 -18.68
CA PHE A 210 -5.43 2.75 -18.47
C PHE A 210 -6.20 2.29 -17.23
N ALA A 211 -6.13 3.05 -16.17
CA ALA A 211 -6.97 2.90 -14.99
C ALA A 211 -7.98 4.06 -14.96
N PRO A 212 -9.19 3.89 -14.42
CA PRO A 212 -10.05 5.02 -14.16
C PRO A 212 -9.30 6.02 -13.27
N GLU A 213 -9.27 7.27 -13.69
CA GLU A 213 -8.62 8.34 -12.91
C GLU A 213 -9.36 8.47 -11.57
N LYS A 214 -8.62 8.23 -10.47
CA LYS A 214 -9.12 8.56 -9.14
C LYS A 214 -9.06 10.09 -8.99
N TYR A 215 -10.18 10.63 -8.53
CA TYR A 215 -10.27 12.04 -8.15
C TYR A 215 -9.20 12.35 -7.08
N LYS A 216 -8.45 13.45 -7.22
CA LYS A 216 -7.53 13.92 -6.18
C LYS A 216 -8.35 14.48 -5.02
N PRO A 217 -8.24 13.95 -3.79
CA PRO A 217 -8.96 14.52 -2.66
C PRO A 217 -8.48 15.94 -2.39
N ASP A 218 -9.41 16.82 -2.00
CA ASP A 218 -9.07 18.12 -1.45
C ASP A 218 -8.38 17.94 -0.11
N GLU A 219 -7.10 18.23 -0.08
CA GLU A 219 -6.20 17.93 1.04
C GLU A 219 -6.46 18.77 2.29
N ASN A 220 -7.12 19.89 2.14
CA ASN A 220 -7.56 20.74 3.25
C ASN A 220 -8.96 20.39 3.76
N ASN A 221 -9.51 19.29 3.27
CA ASN A 221 -10.86 18.87 3.64
C ASN A 221 -10.96 18.54 5.14
N PRO A 222 -11.75 19.30 5.90
CA PRO A 222 -11.90 19.06 7.34
C PRO A 222 -12.43 17.66 7.67
N LEU A 223 -13.24 17.08 6.78
CA LEU A 223 -13.79 15.73 6.95
C LEU A 223 -12.69 14.67 6.86
N TYR A 224 -11.77 14.78 5.90
CA TYR A 224 -10.62 13.90 5.75
C TYR A 224 -9.67 13.99 6.96
N LEU A 225 -9.35 15.22 7.39
CA LEU A 225 -8.47 15.44 8.55
C LEU A 225 -9.07 14.89 9.85
N ALA A 226 -10.38 15.05 10.05
CA ALA A 226 -11.06 14.50 11.23
C ALA A 226 -11.09 12.97 11.20
N LEU A 227 -11.28 12.36 10.02
CA LEU A 227 -11.22 10.92 9.85
C LEU A 227 -9.83 10.34 10.23
N ILE A 228 -8.75 10.97 9.78
CA ILE A 228 -7.39 10.58 10.15
C ILE A 228 -7.22 10.66 11.68
N LYS A 229 -7.59 11.80 12.29
CA LYS A 229 -7.53 11.96 13.75
C LYS A 229 -8.28 10.86 14.50
N ALA A 230 -9.46 10.47 14.00
CA ALA A 230 -10.23 9.40 14.62
C ALA A 230 -9.45 8.08 14.71
N PHE A 231 -8.78 7.67 13.64
CA PHE A 231 -7.97 6.45 13.62
C PHE A 231 -6.71 6.58 14.48
N VAL A 232 -6.00 7.73 14.42
CA VAL A 232 -4.83 8.00 15.27
C VAL A 232 -5.20 7.89 16.74
N TRP A 233 -6.29 8.52 17.15
CA TRP A 233 -6.76 8.49 18.52
C TRP A 233 -7.22 7.10 18.97
N GLN A 234 -7.89 6.36 18.09
CA GLN A 234 -8.30 4.99 18.39
C GLN A 234 -7.08 4.08 18.62
N ASP A 235 -6.04 4.21 17.79
CA ASP A 235 -4.82 3.43 17.94
C ASP A 235 -4.06 3.80 19.22
N LYS A 236 -3.95 5.11 19.52
CA LYS A 236 -3.35 5.60 20.76
C LYS A 236 -4.06 5.06 22.00
N MET A 237 -5.40 5.14 22.02
CA MET A 237 -6.21 4.60 23.12
C MET A 237 -5.98 3.10 23.34
N LYS A 238 -5.91 2.31 22.25
CA LYS A 238 -5.65 0.87 22.32
C LYS A 238 -4.28 0.53 22.85
N LYS A 239 -3.25 1.25 22.42
CA LYS A 239 -1.84 0.98 22.77
C LYS A 239 -1.50 1.41 24.19
N GLU A 240 -1.99 2.58 24.57
CA GLU A 240 -1.70 3.17 25.88
C GLU A 240 -2.79 2.87 26.92
N ASN A 241 -3.79 2.09 26.54
CA ASN A 241 -4.97 1.76 27.39
C ASN A 241 -5.63 3.00 28.02
N LEU A 242 -5.78 4.06 27.22
CA LEU A 242 -6.31 5.35 27.67
C LEU A 242 -7.84 5.39 27.59
N PHE A 243 -8.46 6.12 28.52
CA PHE A 243 -9.86 6.51 28.41
C PHE A 243 -10.01 7.79 27.57
N ILE A 244 -11.25 8.06 27.13
CA ILE A 244 -11.56 9.25 26.31
C ILE A 244 -11.20 10.54 27.05
N GLU A 245 -11.36 10.57 28.36
CA GLU A 245 -11.03 11.69 29.25
C GLU A 245 -9.52 12.03 29.21
N ASP A 246 -8.70 11.00 29.27
CA ASP A 246 -7.25 11.16 29.27
C ASP A 246 -6.76 11.66 27.92
N LEU A 247 -7.33 11.09 26.85
CA LEU A 247 -7.06 11.54 25.49
C LEU A 247 -7.51 13.00 25.28
N ALA A 248 -8.68 13.37 25.74
CA ALA A 248 -9.19 14.74 25.62
C ALA A 248 -8.29 15.75 26.34
N LYS A 249 -7.82 15.40 27.56
CA LYS A 249 -6.84 16.21 28.31
C LYS A 249 -5.53 16.36 27.57
N SER A 250 -4.99 15.24 27.05
CA SER A 250 -3.71 15.25 26.33
C SER A 250 -3.74 16.06 25.02
N GLU A 251 -4.90 16.09 24.35
CA GLU A 251 -5.09 16.82 23.09
C GLU A 251 -5.58 18.28 23.31
N GLY A 252 -5.92 18.66 24.56
CA GLY A 252 -6.48 19.98 24.89
C GLY A 252 -7.87 20.22 24.28
N LEU A 253 -8.68 19.16 24.15
CA LEU A 253 -9.99 19.18 23.51
C LEU A 253 -11.09 18.74 24.48
N SER A 254 -12.36 19.08 24.16
CA SER A 254 -13.48 18.59 24.94
C SER A 254 -13.70 17.10 24.75
N ARG A 255 -14.05 16.39 25.84
CA ARG A 255 -14.44 14.96 25.81
C ARG A 255 -15.52 14.68 24.75
N GLU A 256 -16.51 15.59 24.67
CA GLU A 256 -17.61 15.45 23.73
C GLU A 256 -17.12 15.46 22.27
N TYR A 257 -16.23 16.39 21.92
CA TYR A 257 -15.66 16.48 20.57
C TYR A 257 -14.81 15.25 20.23
N VAL A 258 -13.94 14.81 21.15
CA VAL A 258 -13.12 13.60 20.98
C VAL A 258 -14.01 12.38 20.77
N GLY A 259 -15.07 12.21 21.58
CA GLY A 259 -16.01 11.12 21.42
C GLY A 259 -16.75 11.15 20.08
N LYS A 260 -17.16 12.33 19.60
CA LYS A 260 -17.80 12.49 18.29
C LYS A 260 -16.86 12.13 17.14
N VAL A 261 -15.60 12.53 17.22
CA VAL A 261 -14.59 12.21 16.18
C VAL A 261 -14.26 10.71 16.20
N LEU A 262 -14.04 10.11 17.36
CA LEU A 262 -13.78 8.67 17.48
C LEU A 262 -14.87 7.80 16.84
N ARG A 263 -16.14 8.22 16.91
CA ARG A 263 -17.23 7.48 16.23
C ARG A 263 -17.05 7.37 14.72
N MET A 264 -16.25 8.23 14.07
CA MET A 264 -15.97 8.13 12.64
C MET A 264 -15.23 6.83 12.26
N THR A 265 -14.60 6.17 13.22
CA THR A 265 -13.96 4.85 12.99
C THR A 265 -14.97 3.73 12.75
N TYR A 266 -16.26 3.94 13.05
CA TYR A 266 -17.36 3.00 12.80
C TYR A 266 -18.07 3.25 11.46
N LEU A 267 -17.60 4.18 10.66
CA LEU A 267 -18.14 4.39 9.32
C LEU A 267 -17.89 3.15 8.44
N ALA A 268 -18.82 2.89 7.55
CA ALA A 268 -18.70 1.81 6.57
C ALA A 268 -17.41 1.95 5.75
N PRO A 269 -16.70 0.85 5.45
CA PRO A 269 -15.41 0.90 4.75
C PRO A 269 -15.45 1.63 3.40
N ASP A 270 -16.53 1.50 2.67
CA ASP A 270 -16.76 2.20 1.40
C ASP A 270 -16.95 3.71 1.58
N ILE A 271 -17.60 4.15 2.68
CA ILE A 271 -17.73 5.57 3.04
C ILE A 271 -16.35 6.13 3.42
N VAL A 272 -15.57 5.38 4.21
CA VAL A 272 -14.18 5.75 4.56
C VAL A 272 -13.35 5.92 3.28
N THR A 273 -13.41 4.93 2.37
CA THR A 273 -12.69 5.00 1.08
C THR A 273 -13.14 6.20 0.26
N ALA A 274 -14.44 6.47 0.18
CA ALA A 274 -14.96 7.61 -0.54
C ALA A 274 -14.47 8.96 0.02
N ILE A 275 -14.37 9.08 1.35
CA ILE A 275 -13.81 10.29 2.01
C ILE A 275 -12.32 10.42 1.68
N VAL A 276 -11.57 9.34 1.73
CA VAL A 276 -10.13 9.31 1.41
C VAL A 276 -9.89 9.66 -0.05
N ASP A 277 -10.69 9.11 -0.95
CA ASP A 277 -10.59 9.36 -2.39
C ASP A 277 -11.20 10.74 -2.78
N GLY A 278 -11.88 11.45 -1.85
CA GLY A 278 -12.54 12.72 -2.13
C GLY A 278 -13.78 12.59 -3.02
N VAL A 279 -14.30 11.36 -3.20
CA VAL A 279 -15.44 11.06 -4.08
C VAL A 279 -16.64 10.67 -3.22
N TYR A 280 -17.30 11.65 -2.65
CA TYR A 280 -18.47 11.46 -1.81
C TYR A 280 -19.57 12.47 -2.13
N PRO A 281 -20.84 12.19 -1.77
CA PRO A 281 -21.95 13.11 -2.02
C PRO A 281 -21.73 14.47 -1.38
N GLN A 282 -22.07 15.55 -2.06
CA GLN A 282 -21.96 16.93 -1.53
C GLN A 282 -22.75 17.13 -0.23
N THR A 283 -23.73 16.28 0.02
CA THR A 283 -24.52 16.28 1.26
C THR A 283 -23.75 15.75 2.46
N LEU A 284 -22.61 15.07 2.27
CA LEU A 284 -21.75 14.59 3.34
C LEU A 284 -20.79 15.70 3.77
N SER A 285 -20.83 16.06 5.04
CA SER A 285 -19.94 17.04 5.63
C SER A 285 -19.52 16.57 7.04
N LEU A 286 -18.38 17.09 7.53
CA LEU A 286 -17.93 16.82 8.90
C LEU A 286 -18.99 17.16 9.91
N ARG A 287 -19.64 18.32 9.76
CA ARG A 287 -20.73 18.75 10.64
C ARG A 287 -21.85 17.73 10.71
N LYS A 288 -22.32 17.24 9.55
CA LYS A 288 -23.39 16.23 9.50
C LYS A 288 -23.02 14.93 10.23
N ILE A 289 -21.77 14.49 10.16
CA ILE A 289 -21.32 13.29 10.87
C ILE A 289 -21.22 13.55 12.37
N LEU A 290 -20.67 14.68 12.79
CA LEU A 290 -20.45 14.98 14.21
C LEU A 290 -21.76 15.32 14.95
N GLU A 291 -22.73 15.94 14.29
CA GLU A 291 -24.01 16.35 14.88
C GLU A 291 -25.06 15.25 14.84
N SER A 292 -24.86 14.19 14.06
CA SER A 292 -25.82 13.10 13.95
C SER A 292 -25.25 11.78 14.50
N GLU A 293 -26.14 10.90 14.96
CA GLU A 293 -25.75 9.54 15.32
C GLU A 293 -25.35 8.75 14.08
N ILE A 294 -24.28 7.96 14.18
CA ILE A 294 -23.85 7.06 13.12
C ILE A 294 -24.64 5.74 13.29
N PRO A 295 -25.48 5.36 12.32
CA PRO A 295 -26.22 4.10 12.39
C PRO A 295 -25.29 2.90 12.51
N LEU A 296 -25.70 1.87 13.25
CA LEU A 296 -24.91 0.63 13.40
C LEU A 296 -24.83 -0.16 12.08
N LEU A 297 -25.91 -0.17 11.30
CA LEU A 297 -25.96 -0.89 10.03
C LEU A 297 -25.35 -0.05 8.90
N TRP A 298 -24.38 -0.60 8.19
CA TRP A 298 -23.73 0.05 7.06
C TRP A 298 -24.71 0.46 5.94
N SER A 299 -25.75 -0.33 5.69
CA SER A 299 -26.81 0.03 4.75
C SER A 299 -27.54 1.32 5.12
N GLN A 300 -27.83 1.49 6.41
CA GLN A 300 -28.46 2.72 6.92
C GLN A 300 -27.48 3.91 6.88
N GLN A 301 -26.19 3.68 7.13
CA GLN A 301 -25.18 4.74 6.98
C GLN A 301 -25.14 5.25 5.55
N ARG A 302 -25.13 4.35 4.55
CA ARG A 302 -25.15 4.70 3.12
C ARG A 302 -26.35 5.55 2.78
N LEU A 303 -27.55 5.10 3.17
CA LEU A 303 -28.77 5.85 2.94
C LEU A 303 -28.72 7.24 3.60
N LYS A 304 -28.31 7.32 4.87
CA LYS A 304 -28.24 8.58 5.64
C LYS A 304 -27.27 9.59 5.04
N TYR A 305 -26.14 9.11 4.53
CA TYR A 305 -25.08 9.97 3.98
C TYR A 305 -25.17 10.15 2.46
N GLY A 306 -26.21 9.59 1.82
CA GLY A 306 -26.49 9.83 0.40
C GLY A 306 -25.65 8.97 -0.55
N PHE A 307 -25.15 7.82 -0.11
CA PHE A 307 -24.54 6.84 -0.99
C PHE A 307 -25.64 5.95 -1.57
N SER A 308 -25.81 6.01 -2.88
CA SER A 308 -26.67 5.10 -3.65
C SER A 308 -25.79 4.00 -4.23
N PHE A 309 -26.17 2.73 -3.98
CA PHE A 309 -25.59 1.54 -4.62
C PHE A 309 -26.67 0.78 -5.33
#